data_3b1889c2d81453f704d996fbf5eee561
#
_entry.id   3b1889c2d81453f704d996fbf5eee561
#
_cell.length_a   1.000
_cell.length_b   1.000
_cell.length_c   1.000
_cell.angle_alpha   90.00
_cell.angle_beta   90.00
_cell.angle_gamma   90.00
#
_symmetry.space_group_name_H-M   'P 1'
#
loop_
_entity.id
_entity.type
_entity.pdbx_description
1 polymer ?
#
loop_
_entity_poly.entity_id
_entity_poly.type
_entity_poly.pdbx_seq_one_letter_code
_entity_poly.pdbx_strand_id
1 'polypeptide(L)'
;EAIELREHMTETYRIDLRSKSDAQMAEAIVAKELGIRTAAAKPPAIVRYKAPPFIQLKNMILIEMLERVQRHEFKVDSKTGSVELPPFMLDPILLGKGRYQMGIGGLHSQHDKVQHWKATPEMEISDFDVGSFYPNIMVNAGVIPRSLGLAFVTLFRGIIAERMKAKREGRTIIANSMKIMLNGTFGKLGSMFSKVYSPDLLIAVTLTGQFYLLGLIELIIENGGHIISANTDGVCISATPADMVVIRDVVAMYGWLTNFEFEETRYKTIAIKDVNNYLAIQTNGKVKAKGIYAKAGLQKNPTNEVCTLAAQAYLATGRSVESFIREHLTLENFADFTQSRSVTGGAIHYSEVKMVDDWFPVTDAAGQPIRGQWYRDAWVITGKTRQPYKRVSRPDPVETGTNPIVLGRVARWYYCTDPKKSIHRIQNDNLVPKSEGSQACMVLPDAIPADLDIQRYIDETKTNLRNMGVAV
;
A
#
# COMPACT_ATOMS: atom_id res chain seq x y z
N GLU A 1 -15.10 -11.02 -9.30
CA GLU A 1 -14.29 -11.58 -8.20
C GLU A 1 -14.58 -10.89 -6.85
N ALA A 2 -14.35 -9.56 -6.68
CA ALA A 2 -14.54 -8.89 -5.38
C ALA A 2 -16.02 -8.87 -4.92
N ILE A 3 -16.96 -8.77 -5.82
CA ILE A 3 -18.41 -8.82 -5.54
C ILE A 3 -18.80 -10.26 -5.17
N GLU A 4 -18.45 -11.22 -5.99
CA GLU A 4 -18.71 -12.65 -5.77
C GLU A 4 -18.17 -13.13 -4.41
N LEU A 5 -16.95 -12.66 -4.04
CA LEU A 5 -16.34 -12.96 -2.78
C LEU A 5 -17.19 -12.45 -1.60
N ARG A 6 -17.68 -11.19 -1.69
CA ARG A 6 -18.54 -10.60 -0.65
C ARG A 6 -19.92 -11.27 -0.56
N GLU A 7 -20.47 -11.64 -1.70
CA GLU A 7 -21.72 -12.39 -1.77
C GLU A 7 -21.56 -13.77 -1.13
N HIS A 8 -20.54 -14.52 -1.52
CA HIS A 8 -20.21 -15.81 -0.93
C HIS A 8 -20.03 -15.73 0.59
N MET A 9 -19.27 -14.74 1.09
CA MET A 9 -19.09 -14.54 2.54
C MET A 9 -20.39 -14.15 3.23
N THR A 10 -21.25 -13.32 2.60
CA THR A 10 -22.55 -12.92 3.12
C THR A 10 -23.44 -14.14 3.30
N GLU A 11 -23.51 -15.01 2.31
CA GLU A 11 -24.30 -16.26 2.34
C GLU A 11 -23.75 -17.25 3.39
N THR A 12 -22.45 -17.51 3.33
CA THR A 12 -21.78 -18.46 4.24
C THR A 12 -21.97 -18.10 5.70
N TYR A 13 -21.73 -16.83 6.04
CA TYR A 13 -21.80 -16.37 7.44
C TYR A 13 -23.13 -15.77 7.82
N ARG A 14 -24.10 -15.64 6.91
CA ARG A 14 -25.44 -15.06 7.14
C ARG A 14 -25.36 -13.69 7.83
N ILE A 15 -24.50 -12.82 7.31
CA ILE A 15 -24.31 -11.43 7.73
C ILE A 15 -24.19 -10.60 6.45
N ASP A 16 -24.86 -9.45 6.34
CA ASP A 16 -24.63 -8.56 5.19
C ASP A 16 -23.22 -7.93 5.27
N LEU A 17 -22.36 -8.39 4.36
CA LEU A 17 -20.96 -7.98 4.26
C LEU A 17 -20.65 -7.15 3.00
N ARG A 18 -21.62 -6.95 2.12
CA ARG A 18 -21.44 -6.38 0.78
C ARG A 18 -20.86 -4.97 0.80
N SER A 19 -21.25 -4.14 1.78
CA SER A 19 -20.79 -2.76 1.94
C SER A 19 -19.61 -2.59 2.92
N LYS A 20 -19.08 -3.69 3.47
CA LYS A 20 -18.01 -3.65 4.49
C LYS A 20 -16.63 -3.71 3.85
N SER A 21 -15.66 -3.01 4.46
CA SER A 21 -14.23 -3.22 4.14
C SER A 21 -13.78 -4.61 4.63
N ASP A 22 -12.67 -5.12 4.09
CA ASP A 22 -12.14 -6.44 4.44
C ASP A 22 -11.94 -6.61 5.96
N ALA A 23 -11.40 -5.58 6.63
CA ALA A 23 -11.24 -5.60 8.08
C ALA A 23 -12.57 -5.57 8.85
N GLN A 24 -13.59 -4.87 8.34
CA GLN A 24 -14.93 -4.88 8.92
C GLN A 24 -15.66 -6.21 8.69
N MET A 25 -15.44 -6.87 7.55
CA MET A 25 -15.96 -8.21 7.29
C MET A 25 -15.38 -9.21 8.28
N ALA A 26 -14.06 -9.23 8.45
CA ALA A 26 -13.36 -10.10 9.38
C ALA A 26 -13.88 -9.90 10.83
N GLU A 27 -13.95 -8.65 11.27
CA GLU A 27 -14.47 -8.32 12.62
C GLU A 27 -15.90 -8.80 12.82
N ALA A 28 -16.80 -8.57 11.84
CA ALA A 28 -18.20 -8.96 11.94
C ALA A 28 -18.36 -10.48 12.03
N ILE A 29 -17.60 -11.23 11.23
CA ILE A 29 -17.64 -12.70 11.23
C ILE A 29 -17.08 -13.24 12.53
N VAL A 30 -15.87 -12.85 12.92
CA VAL A 30 -15.23 -13.34 14.16
C VAL A 30 -16.06 -13.00 15.38
N ALA A 31 -16.62 -11.78 15.44
CA ALA A 31 -17.51 -11.40 16.55
C ALA A 31 -18.78 -12.26 16.62
N LYS A 32 -19.36 -12.62 15.46
CA LYS A 32 -20.51 -13.53 15.41
C LYS A 32 -20.16 -14.94 15.87
N GLU A 33 -19.10 -15.52 15.32
CA GLU A 33 -18.65 -16.88 15.65
C GLU A 33 -18.28 -17.03 17.14
N LEU A 34 -17.74 -15.96 17.75
CA LEU A 34 -17.40 -15.92 19.17
C LEU A 34 -18.55 -15.40 20.08
N GLY A 35 -19.69 -15.03 19.54
CA GLY A 35 -20.82 -14.48 20.30
C GLY A 35 -20.56 -13.10 20.92
N ILE A 36 -19.59 -12.33 20.41
CA ILE A 36 -19.22 -11.02 20.94
C ILE A 36 -20.19 -9.95 20.43
N ARG A 37 -20.96 -9.36 21.34
CA ARG A 37 -22.01 -8.36 21.02
C ARG A 37 -21.49 -6.92 21.08
N THR A 38 -20.61 -6.61 22.03
CA THR A 38 -20.08 -5.26 22.29
C THR A 38 -18.59 -5.18 22.00
N ALA A 39 -18.08 -3.97 21.80
CA ALA A 39 -16.65 -3.73 21.75
C ALA A 39 -15.98 -4.15 23.08
N ALA A 40 -14.69 -4.45 23.02
CA ALA A 40 -13.92 -4.88 24.16
C ALA A 40 -13.96 -3.85 25.30
N ALA A 41 -13.68 -4.33 26.52
CA ALA A 41 -13.57 -3.51 27.73
C ALA A 41 -12.47 -2.43 27.57
N LYS A 42 -12.38 -1.52 28.55
CA LYS A 42 -11.36 -0.45 28.61
C LYS A 42 -9.97 -1.00 28.29
N PRO A 43 -9.14 -0.24 27.54
CA PRO A 43 -7.76 -0.62 27.28
C PRO A 43 -7.01 -0.93 28.58
N PRO A 44 -6.17 -1.98 28.62
CA PRO A 44 -5.29 -2.19 29.76
C PRO A 44 -4.27 -1.03 29.84
N ALA A 45 -3.77 -0.72 31.03
CA ALA A 45 -2.76 0.34 31.17
C ALA A 45 -1.42 -0.05 30.53
N ILE A 46 -1.07 -1.34 30.61
CA ILE A 46 0.17 -1.91 30.08
C ILE A 46 -0.07 -3.29 29.47
N VAL A 47 0.77 -3.65 28.51
CA VAL A 47 0.94 -5.02 28.01
C VAL A 47 2.41 -5.41 28.10
N ARG A 48 2.68 -6.73 28.20
CA ARG A 48 4.03 -7.29 28.25
C ARG A 48 4.20 -8.32 27.14
N TYR A 49 5.38 -8.41 26.59
CA TYR A 49 5.76 -9.43 25.63
C TYR A 49 6.48 -10.59 26.31
N LYS A 50 6.16 -11.80 25.88
CA LYS A 50 6.90 -13.01 26.22
C LYS A 50 7.17 -13.78 24.93
N ALA A 51 8.43 -14.03 24.62
CA ALA A 51 8.81 -14.78 23.44
C ALA A 51 8.33 -16.23 23.55
N PRO A 52 7.74 -16.79 22.47
CA PRO A 52 7.49 -18.23 22.38
C PRO A 52 8.80 -19.03 22.39
N PRO A 53 8.79 -20.30 22.84
CA PRO A 53 10.00 -21.14 22.93
C PRO A 53 10.72 -21.35 21.62
N PHE A 54 10.04 -21.22 20.47
CA PHE A 54 10.63 -21.39 19.16
C PHE A 54 11.47 -20.17 18.70
N ILE A 55 11.42 -19.05 19.42
CA ILE A 55 12.32 -17.91 19.17
C ILE A 55 13.65 -18.21 19.83
N GLN A 56 14.62 -18.62 19.02
CA GLN A 56 15.99 -18.93 19.42
C GLN A 56 16.95 -18.09 18.59
N LEU A 57 17.73 -17.25 19.24
CA LEU A 57 18.66 -16.30 18.64
C LEU A 57 20.07 -16.64 19.12
N LYS A 58 21.07 -16.40 18.28
CA LYS A 58 22.49 -16.63 18.60
C LYS A 58 23.27 -15.33 18.74
N ASN A 59 22.93 -14.33 17.92
CA ASN A 59 23.62 -13.07 17.92
C ASN A 59 23.32 -12.26 19.19
N MET A 60 24.38 -11.81 19.88
CA MET A 60 24.26 -11.10 21.16
C MET A 60 23.39 -9.84 21.08
N ILE A 61 23.47 -9.09 19.98
CA ILE A 61 22.64 -7.88 19.77
C ILE A 61 21.16 -8.25 19.78
N LEU A 62 20.81 -9.36 19.12
CA LEU A 62 19.42 -9.83 19.06
C LEU A 62 18.94 -10.39 20.40
N ILE A 63 19.80 -11.10 21.12
CA ILE A 63 19.51 -11.64 22.47
C ILE A 63 19.27 -10.47 23.44
N GLU A 64 20.17 -9.49 23.49
CA GLU A 64 20.00 -8.30 24.33
C GLU A 64 18.72 -7.51 23.98
N MET A 65 18.44 -7.34 22.70
CA MET A 65 17.19 -6.69 22.26
C MET A 65 15.97 -7.46 22.73
N LEU A 66 15.96 -8.78 22.57
CA LEU A 66 14.87 -9.65 23.02
C LEU A 66 14.65 -9.54 24.53
N GLU A 67 15.73 -9.58 25.33
CA GLU A 67 15.65 -9.42 26.78
C GLU A 67 15.11 -8.05 27.20
N ARG A 68 15.57 -6.96 26.54
CA ARG A 68 15.05 -5.61 26.80
C ARG A 68 13.57 -5.51 26.50
N VAL A 69 13.12 -6.09 25.37
CA VAL A 69 11.72 -6.10 24.96
C VAL A 69 10.87 -6.91 25.95
N GLN A 70 11.34 -8.06 26.43
CA GLN A 70 10.59 -8.89 27.40
C GLN A 70 10.48 -8.24 28.78
N ARG A 71 11.48 -7.44 29.20
CA ARG A 71 11.46 -6.70 30.47
C ARG A 71 10.59 -5.44 30.39
N HIS A 72 10.28 -4.96 29.17
CA HIS A 72 9.58 -3.68 28.97
C HIS A 72 8.08 -3.81 29.23
N GLU A 73 7.52 -2.77 29.88
CA GLU A 73 6.10 -2.58 30.04
C GLU A 73 5.58 -1.62 28.96
N PHE A 74 4.95 -2.16 27.93
CA PHE A 74 4.38 -1.36 26.86
C PHE A 74 3.14 -0.61 27.34
N LYS A 75 3.21 0.71 27.35
CA LYS A 75 2.08 1.56 27.71
C LYS A 75 1.01 1.54 26.64
N VAL A 76 -0.24 1.52 27.06
CA VAL A 76 -1.39 1.61 26.16
C VAL A 76 -2.07 2.95 26.40
N ASP A 77 -2.19 3.74 25.36
CA ASP A 77 -2.88 5.02 25.41
C ASP A 77 -4.36 4.81 25.72
N SER A 78 -4.85 5.41 26.80
CA SER A 78 -6.22 5.20 27.29
C SER A 78 -7.31 5.78 26.39
N LYS A 79 -6.96 6.71 25.49
CA LYS A 79 -7.91 7.39 24.59
C LYS A 79 -7.98 6.71 23.23
N THR A 80 -6.85 6.22 22.72
CA THR A 80 -6.75 5.62 21.40
C THR A 80 -6.65 4.11 21.42
N GLY A 81 -6.26 3.51 22.55
CA GLY A 81 -5.98 2.09 22.68
C GLY A 81 -4.69 1.65 22.00
N SER A 82 -3.89 2.59 21.47
CA SER A 82 -2.64 2.30 20.77
C SER A 82 -1.53 1.96 21.75
N VAL A 83 -0.67 1.02 21.36
CA VAL A 83 0.53 0.66 22.13
C VAL A 83 1.67 1.58 21.74
N GLU A 84 2.36 2.16 22.73
CA GLU A 84 3.52 3.00 22.51
C GLU A 84 4.78 2.16 22.38
N LEU A 85 5.57 2.41 21.33
CA LEU A 85 6.89 1.80 21.17
C LEU A 85 7.92 2.52 22.04
N PRO A 86 8.77 1.77 22.77
CA PRO A 86 9.83 2.38 23.55
C PRO A 86 10.93 2.95 22.64
N PRO A 87 11.61 4.04 23.05
CA PRO A 87 12.63 4.70 22.21
C PRO A 87 13.74 3.75 21.73
N PHE A 88 14.14 2.78 22.52
CA PHE A 88 15.20 1.84 22.14
C PHE A 88 14.82 0.91 20.97
N MET A 89 13.55 0.78 20.63
CA MET A 89 13.09 0.04 19.44
C MET A 89 13.05 0.92 18.18
N LEU A 90 13.24 2.23 18.33
CA LEU A 90 13.27 3.16 17.20
C LEU A 90 14.64 3.19 16.53
N ASP A 91 15.70 2.73 17.22
CA ASP A 91 17.02 2.58 16.64
C ASP A 91 17.08 1.32 15.77
N PRO A 92 17.68 1.40 14.56
CA PRO A 92 17.79 0.24 13.70
C PRO A 92 18.76 -0.79 14.26
N ILE A 93 18.38 -2.05 14.16
CA ILE A 93 19.25 -3.19 14.47
C ILE A 93 20.24 -3.38 13.31
N LEU A 94 21.53 -3.46 13.61
CA LEU A 94 22.58 -3.75 12.64
C LEU A 94 22.90 -5.25 12.68
N LEU A 95 22.69 -5.96 11.57
CA LEU A 95 23.00 -7.37 11.46
C LEU A 95 23.63 -7.66 10.10
N GLY A 96 24.86 -8.14 10.10
CA GLY A 96 25.68 -8.23 8.89
C GLY A 96 25.87 -6.86 8.24
N LYS A 97 25.50 -6.73 6.97
CA LYS A 97 25.51 -5.45 6.22
C LYS A 97 24.14 -4.76 6.21
N GLY A 98 23.13 -5.36 6.83
CA GLY A 98 21.76 -4.87 6.83
C GLY A 98 21.42 -4.01 8.04
N ARG A 99 20.40 -3.16 7.85
CA ARG A 99 19.78 -2.33 8.90
C ARG A 99 18.31 -2.67 8.95
N TYR A 100 17.80 -2.97 10.14
CA TYR A 100 16.43 -3.46 10.33
C TYR A 100 15.71 -2.64 11.37
N GLN A 101 14.57 -2.10 11.00
CA GLN A 101 13.73 -1.30 11.90
C GLN A 101 12.58 -2.15 12.43
N MET A 102 12.49 -2.24 13.75
CA MET A 102 11.32 -2.81 14.42
C MET A 102 10.18 -1.79 14.48
N GLY A 103 8.93 -2.29 14.46
CA GLY A 103 7.76 -1.43 14.51
C GLY A 103 6.50 -2.17 14.97
N ILE A 104 5.38 -1.46 15.16
CA ILE A 104 4.10 -2.10 15.50
C ILE A 104 3.56 -2.95 14.34
N GLY A 105 3.90 -2.59 13.10
CA GLY A 105 3.41 -3.30 11.90
C GLY A 105 4.24 -4.50 11.47
N GLY A 106 5.53 -4.54 11.82
CA GLY A 106 6.46 -5.58 11.39
C GLY A 106 7.89 -5.10 11.28
N LEU A 107 8.80 -6.01 10.90
CA LEU A 107 10.20 -5.72 10.63
C LEU A 107 10.36 -5.18 9.21
N HIS A 108 11.14 -4.12 9.04
CA HIS A 108 11.48 -3.57 7.73
C HIS A 108 12.99 -3.33 7.61
N SER A 109 13.59 -3.78 6.52
CA SER A 109 14.94 -3.37 6.18
C SER A 109 14.97 -1.90 5.77
N GLN A 110 16.06 -1.20 6.13
CA GLN A 110 16.32 0.18 5.72
C GLN A 110 17.39 0.20 4.65
N HIS A 111 17.16 0.97 3.59
CA HIS A 111 18.10 1.15 2.49
C HIS A 111 18.50 2.63 2.39
N ASP A 112 19.79 2.91 2.42
CA ASP A 112 20.30 4.27 2.24
C ASP A 112 20.25 4.75 0.79
N LYS A 113 20.18 3.80 -0.16
CA LYS A 113 20.13 4.04 -1.62
C LYS A 113 19.17 3.08 -2.29
N VAL A 114 18.65 3.51 -3.42
CA VAL A 114 17.94 2.63 -4.35
C VAL A 114 18.83 1.49 -4.82
N GLN A 115 18.25 0.32 -5.04
CA GLN A 115 18.99 -0.89 -5.38
C GLN A 115 18.39 -1.57 -6.60
N HIS A 116 19.26 -2.05 -7.48
CA HIS A 116 18.86 -2.89 -8.60
C HIS A 116 19.76 -4.13 -8.63
N TRP A 117 19.16 -5.29 -8.43
CA TRP A 117 19.81 -6.58 -8.41
C TRP A 117 19.39 -7.42 -9.62
N LYS A 118 20.36 -8.09 -10.24
CA LYS A 118 20.15 -9.03 -11.35
C LYS A 118 20.76 -10.37 -10.99
N ALA A 119 20.01 -11.42 -11.20
CA ALA A 119 20.56 -12.78 -11.10
C ALA A 119 21.55 -13.01 -12.27
N THR A 120 22.62 -13.73 -11.97
CA THR A 120 23.65 -14.16 -12.92
C THR A 120 23.91 -15.66 -12.72
N PRO A 121 24.70 -16.32 -13.56
CA PRO A 121 25.11 -17.71 -13.30
C PRO A 121 25.80 -17.91 -11.95
N GLU A 122 26.46 -16.87 -11.43
CA GLU A 122 27.22 -16.88 -10.16
C GLU A 122 26.40 -16.40 -8.96
N MET A 123 25.18 -15.83 -9.16
CA MET A 123 24.39 -15.21 -8.13
C MET A 123 22.89 -15.41 -8.35
N GLU A 124 22.25 -16.20 -7.49
CA GLU A 124 20.80 -16.35 -7.45
C GLU A 124 20.14 -15.29 -6.58
N ILE A 125 18.87 -14.98 -6.88
CA ILE A 125 18.02 -14.12 -6.07
C ILE A 125 16.75 -14.88 -5.71
N SER A 126 16.50 -15.04 -4.40
CA SER A 126 15.32 -15.72 -3.87
C SER A 126 14.64 -14.88 -2.79
N ASP A 127 13.33 -14.96 -2.75
CA ASP A 127 12.45 -14.35 -1.77
C ASP A 127 11.73 -15.46 -1.01
N PHE A 128 11.94 -15.53 0.30
CA PHE A 128 11.34 -16.51 1.19
C PHE A 128 10.24 -15.83 1.99
N ASP A 129 8.99 -16.05 1.60
CA ASP A 129 7.80 -15.51 2.28
C ASP A 129 7.23 -16.59 3.23
N VAL A 130 6.84 -16.23 4.45
CA VAL A 130 6.19 -17.14 5.41
C VAL A 130 4.69 -17.21 5.14
N GLY A 131 4.20 -18.40 4.87
CA GLY A 131 2.79 -18.65 4.58
C GLY A 131 1.87 -18.35 5.77
N SER A 132 0.89 -17.43 5.60
CA SER A 132 -0.07 -17.05 6.66
C SER A 132 0.61 -16.63 7.98
N PHE A 133 1.69 -15.88 7.90
CA PHE A 133 2.60 -15.62 9.00
C PHE A 133 1.91 -15.17 10.30
N TYR A 134 1.32 -13.99 10.33
CA TYR A 134 0.66 -13.48 11.53
C TYR A 134 -0.50 -14.35 12.02
N PRO A 135 -1.38 -14.88 11.16
CA PRO A 135 -2.36 -15.87 11.57
C PRO A 135 -1.77 -17.09 12.29
N ASN A 136 -0.68 -17.64 11.79
CA ASN A 136 0.00 -18.78 12.43
C ASN A 136 0.63 -18.39 13.77
N ILE A 137 1.21 -17.18 13.88
CA ILE A 137 1.72 -16.69 15.16
C ILE A 137 0.57 -16.54 16.17
N MET A 138 -0.60 -16.02 15.77
CA MET A 138 -1.76 -15.88 16.68
C MET A 138 -2.14 -17.18 17.37
N VAL A 139 -1.97 -18.32 16.69
CA VAL A 139 -2.34 -19.63 17.25
C VAL A 139 -1.17 -20.39 17.87
N ASN A 140 0.08 -20.04 17.51
CA ASN A 140 1.29 -20.74 17.93
C ASN A 140 2.11 -20.01 19.01
N ALA A 141 1.88 -18.71 19.21
CA ALA A 141 2.60 -17.91 20.21
C ALA A 141 2.26 -18.29 21.67
N GLY A 142 1.28 -19.15 21.91
CA GLY A 142 0.85 -19.56 23.25
C GLY A 142 0.10 -18.46 24.02
N VAL A 143 -0.25 -17.35 23.37
CA VAL A 143 -1.01 -16.25 23.97
C VAL A 143 -2.48 -16.49 23.81
N ILE A 144 -3.19 -16.56 24.95
CA ILE A 144 -4.65 -16.57 24.98
C ILE A 144 -5.10 -15.12 25.15
N PRO A 145 -5.74 -14.50 24.13
CA PRO A 145 -6.15 -13.11 24.23
C PRO A 145 -7.15 -12.91 25.37
N ARG A 146 -6.87 -11.97 26.27
CA ARG A 146 -7.72 -11.74 27.46
C ARG A 146 -9.16 -11.42 27.11
N SER A 147 -9.38 -10.66 26.04
CA SER A 147 -10.71 -10.24 25.57
C SER A 147 -11.45 -11.30 24.74
N LEU A 148 -10.74 -12.27 24.13
CA LEU A 148 -11.28 -13.20 23.14
C LEU A 148 -11.28 -14.66 23.63
N GLY A 149 -10.43 -15.00 24.59
CA GLY A 149 -10.35 -16.32 25.19
C GLY A 149 -9.82 -17.42 24.26
N LEU A 150 -9.89 -18.68 24.76
CA LEU A 150 -9.42 -19.87 24.03
C LEU A 150 -10.25 -20.15 22.77
N ALA A 151 -11.52 -19.81 22.77
CA ALA A 151 -12.41 -19.99 21.63
C ALA A 151 -11.89 -19.31 20.37
N PHE A 152 -11.25 -18.13 20.50
CA PHE A 152 -10.58 -17.44 19.40
C PHE A 152 -9.46 -18.28 18.78
N VAL A 153 -8.59 -18.85 19.61
CA VAL A 153 -7.47 -19.69 19.14
C VAL A 153 -7.98 -20.92 18.39
N THR A 154 -9.03 -21.55 18.91
CA THR A 154 -9.67 -22.72 18.28
C THR A 154 -10.30 -22.35 16.93
N LEU A 155 -11.06 -21.25 16.88
CA LEU A 155 -11.66 -20.74 15.65
C LEU A 155 -10.57 -20.45 14.57
N PHE A 156 -9.50 -19.76 14.96
CA PHE A 156 -8.43 -19.40 14.04
C PHE A 156 -7.66 -20.61 13.49
N ARG A 157 -7.39 -21.62 14.31
CA ARG A 157 -6.82 -22.90 13.85
C ARG A 157 -7.69 -23.55 12.79
N GLY A 158 -9.01 -23.58 13.00
CA GLY A 158 -9.96 -24.12 12.03
C GLY A 158 -9.93 -23.34 10.70
N ILE A 159 -9.93 -22.01 10.75
CA ILE A 159 -9.88 -21.14 9.57
C ILE A 159 -8.56 -21.33 8.79
N ILE A 160 -7.42 -21.42 9.48
CA ILE A 160 -6.12 -21.65 8.86
C ILE A 160 -6.11 -23.03 8.15
N ALA A 161 -6.56 -24.08 8.82
CA ALA A 161 -6.60 -25.43 8.27
C ALA A 161 -7.48 -25.50 7.02
N GLU A 162 -8.69 -24.91 7.06
CA GLU A 162 -9.59 -24.87 5.91
C GLU A 162 -9.04 -24.03 4.76
N ARG A 163 -8.39 -22.89 5.05
CA ARG A 163 -7.69 -22.09 4.04
C ARG A 163 -6.62 -22.90 3.31
N MET A 164 -5.79 -23.63 4.05
CA MET A 164 -4.73 -24.45 3.46
C MET A 164 -5.31 -25.59 2.61
N LYS A 165 -6.39 -26.22 3.07
CA LYS A 165 -7.13 -27.22 2.31
C LYS A 165 -7.71 -26.61 1.03
N ALA A 166 -8.42 -25.49 1.12
CA ALA A 166 -9.02 -24.80 -0.02
C ALA A 166 -7.95 -24.37 -1.06
N LYS A 167 -6.76 -23.92 -0.60
CA LYS A 167 -5.63 -23.57 -1.47
C LYS A 167 -5.11 -24.78 -2.24
N ARG A 168 -4.96 -25.94 -1.59
CA ARG A 168 -4.52 -27.20 -2.25
C ARG A 168 -5.56 -27.74 -3.24
N GLU A 169 -6.83 -27.57 -2.95
CA GLU A 169 -7.94 -28.02 -3.80
C GLU A 169 -8.31 -27.01 -4.91
N GLY A 170 -7.59 -25.86 -5.03
CA GLY A 170 -7.87 -24.82 -6.03
C GLY A 170 -9.16 -24.04 -5.80
N ARG A 171 -9.76 -24.15 -4.60
CA ARG A 171 -10.98 -23.41 -4.21
C ARG A 171 -10.66 -21.95 -3.86
N THR A 172 -10.33 -21.16 -4.90
CA THR A 172 -9.76 -19.80 -4.77
C THR A 172 -10.64 -18.85 -3.97
N ILE A 173 -11.97 -18.85 -4.20
CA ILE A 173 -12.91 -17.96 -3.51
C ILE A 173 -12.88 -18.23 -2.00
N ILE A 174 -12.91 -19.50 -1.60
CA ILE A 174 -12.88 -19.90 -0.19
C ILE A 174 -11.54 -19.55 0.44
N ALA A 175 -10.42 -19.85 -0.24
CA ALA A 175 -9.08 -19.52 0.26
C ALA A 175 -8.88 -18.00 0.43
N ASN A 176 -9.42 -17.17 -0.49
CA ASN A 176 -9.38 -15.71 -0.40
C ASN A 176 -10.31 -15.17 0.68
N SER A 177 -11.51 -15.73 0.86
CA SER A 177 -12.42 -15.38 1.96
C SER A 177 -11.73 -15.55 3.31
N MET A 178 -11.11 -16.70 3.52
CA MET A 178 -10.38 -17.00 4.76
C MET A 178 -9.13 -16.14 4.95
N LYS A 179 -8.42 -15.79 3.87
CA LYS A 179 -7.32 -14.83 3.92
C LYS A 179 -7.77 -13.45 4.42
N ILE A 180 -8.92 -12.99 3.93
CA ILE A 180 -9.51 -11.72 4.40
C ILE A 180 -9.85 -11.79 5.87
N MET A 181 -10.47 -12.87 6.35
CA MET A 181 -10.78 -13.06 7.76
C MET A 181 -9.54 -13.01 8.64
N LEU A 182 -8.51 -13.76 8.29
CA LEU A 182 -7.28 -13.87 9.06
C LEU A 182 -6.54 -12.52 9.12
N ASN A 183 -6.28 -11.90 7.98
CA ASN A 183 -5.53 -10.65 7.90
C ASN A 183 -6.34 -9.44 8.41
N GLY A 184 -7.64 -9.41 8.11
CA GLY A 184 -8.54 -8.35 8.57
C GLY A 184 -8.70 -8.34 10.07
N THR A 185 -8.73 -9.50 10.71
CA THR A 185 -8.77 -9.59 12.19
C THR A 185 -7.51 -9.04 12.81
N PHE A 186 -6.32 -9.39 12.30
CA PHE A 186 -5.06 -8.81 12.77
C PHE A 186 -5.10 -7.29 12.74
N GLY A 187 -5.54 -6.69 11.63
CA GLY A 187 -5.67 -5.24 11.50
C GLY A 187 -6.64 -4.58 12.49
N LYS A 188 -7.48 -5.37 13.15
CA LYS A 188 -8.47 -4.90 14.14
C LYS A 188 -8.05 -5.08 15.60
N LEU A 189 -7.00 -5.85 15.86
CA LEU A 189 -6.51 -6.09 17.23
C LEU A 189 -6.06 -4.82 17.94
N GLY A 190 -5.54 -3.84 17.21
CA GLY A 190 -5.04 -2.57 17.77
C GLY A 190 -6.09 -1.46 17.90
N SER A 191 -7.33 -1.67 17.47
CA SER A 191 -8.38 -0.65 17.51
C SER A 191 -9.30 -0.84 18.71
N MET A 192 -9.30 0.08 19.68
CA MET A 192 -10.16 0.01 20.86
C MET A 192 -11.67 0.01 20.55
N PHE A 193 -12.05 0.46 19.35
CA PHE A 193 -13.44 0.44 18.89
C PHE A 193 -13.84 -0.90 18.28
N SER A 194 -12.87 -1.80 18.10
CA SER A 194 -13.09 -3.13 17.54
C SER A 194 -13.62 -4.10 18.60
N LYS A 195 -14.52 -4.97 18.18
CA LYS A 195 -15.00 -6.10 19.00
C LYS A 195 -13.91 -7.14 19.27
N VAL A 196 -12.86 -7.17 18.44
CA VAL A 196 -11.71 -8.07 18.56
C VAL A 196 -10.46 -7.37 19.09
N TYR A 197 -10.61 -6.21 19.73
CA TYR A 197 -9.50 -5.47 20.31
C TYR A 197 -8.73 -6.31 21.32
N SER A 198 -7.43 -6.48 21.10
CA SER A 198 -6.53 -7.29 21.94
C SER A 198 -5.08 -6.79 21.78
N PRO A 199 -4.69 -5.74 22.49
CA PRO A 199 -3.35 -5.17 22.38
C PRO A 199 -2.25 -6.13 22.86
N ASP A 200 -2.56 -7.04 23.78
CA ASP A 200 -1.69 -8.14 24.22
C ASP A 200 -1.38 -9.10 23.06
N LEU A 201 -2.40 -9.54 22.32
CA LEU A 201 -2.21 -10.38 21.14
C LEU A 201 -1.50 -9.62 20.01
N LEU A 202 -1.84 -8.35 19.78
CA LEU A 202 -1.17 -7.52 18.78
C LEU A 202 0.34 -7.48 19.02
N ILE A 203 0.78 -7.16 20.24
CA ILE A 203 2.19 -7.09 20.62
C ILE A 203 2.84 -8.48 20.53
N ALA A 204 2.16 -9.52 21.00
CA ALA A 204 2.68 -10.88 20.91
C ALA A 204 2.94 -11.28 19.44
N VAL A 205 2.01 -11.01 18.54
CA VAL A 205 2.13 -11.37 17.13
C VAL A 205 3.22 -10.56 16.43
N THR A 206 3.21 -9.23 16.60
CA THR A 206 4.15 -8.37 15.88
C THR A 206 5.58 -8.56 16.32
N LEU A 207 5.83 -8.65 17.63
CA LEU A 207 7.19 -8.84 18.16
C LEU A 207 7.71 -10.24 17.88
N THR A 208 6.86 -11.27 18.03
CA THR A 208 7.26 -12.65 17.66
C THR A 208 7.65 -12.72 16.19
N GLY A 209 6.85 -12.12 15.28
CA GLY A 209 7.16 -12.11 13.86
C GLY A 209 8.47 -11.42 13.54
N GLN A 210 8.76 -10.31 14.21
CA GLN A 210 10.01 -9.57 14.00
C GLN A 210 11.24 -10.35 14.50
N PHE A 211 11.19 -10.92 15.70
CA PHE A 211 12.28 -11.77 16.20
C PHE A 211 12.45 -13.05 15.40
N TYR A 212 11.35 -13.62 14.91
CA TYR A 212 11.39 -14.78 14.01
C TYR A 212 12.15 -14.47 12.72
N LEU A 213 11.82 -13.33 12.06
CA LEU A 213 12.54 -12.92 10.85
C LEU A 213 13.99 -12.53 11.13
N LEU A 214 14.29 -11.89 12.26
CA LEU A 214 15.67 -11.60 12.67
C LEU A 214 16.49 -12.88 12.87
N GLY A 215 15.91 -13.92 13.48
CA GLY A 215 16.55 -15.23 13.60
C GLY A 215 16.77 -15.92 12.26
N LEU A 216 15.81 -15.79 11.32
CA LEU A 216 15.99 -16.28 9.96
C LEU A 216 17.11 -15.52 9.23
N ILE A 217 17.15 -14.20 9.35
CA ILE A 217 18.18 -13.34 8.75
C ILE A 217 19.57 -13.73 9.27
N GLU A 218 19.71 -13.94 10.58
CA GLU A 218 20.94 -14.42 11.19
C GLU A 218 21.42 -15.74 10.56
N LEU A 219 20.54 -16.74 10.45
CA LEU A 219 20.86 -18.02 9.86
C LEU A 219 21.25 -17.91 8.38
N ILE A 220 20.57 -17.06 7.61
CA ILE A 220 20.88 -16.82 6.20
C ILE A 220 22.27 -16.20 6.05
N ILE A 221 22.60 -15.21 6.87
CA ILE A 221 23.91 -14.53 6.85
C ILE A 221 25.02 -15.52 7.24
N GLU A 222 24.83 -16.34 8.28
CA GLU A 222 25.77 -17.38 8.69
C GLU A 222 26.11 -18.38 7.58
N ASN A 223 25.17 -18.60 6.65
CA ASN A 223 25.31 -19.52 5.53
C ASN A 223 25.62 -18.82 4.19
N GLY A 224 26.24 -17.63 4.22
CA GLY A 224 26.75 -16.94 3.03
C GLY A 224 25.72 -16.11 2.27
N GLY A 225 24.48 -16.00 2.75
CA GLY A 225 23.45 -15.19 2.13
C GLY A 225 23.63 -13.69 2.38
N HIS A 226 23.34 -12.90 1.36
CA HIS A 226 23.22 -11.43 1.46
C HIS A 226 21.76 -11.02 1.46
N ILE A 227 21.34 -10.27 2.48
CA ILE A 227 19.97 -9.79 2.60
C ILE A 227 19.78 -8.56 1.67
N ILE A 228 18.92 -8.72 0.68
CA ILE A 228 18.50 -7.63 -0.21
C ILE A 228 17.41 -6.80 0.47
N SER A 229 16.39 -7.46 1.03
CA SER A 229 15.32 -6.77 1.78
C SER A 229 14.63 -7.72 2.75
N ALA A 230 14.10 -7.17 3.84
CA ALA A 230 13.20 -7.87 4.75
C ALA A 230 11.94 -7.02 4.96
N ASN A 231 10.76 -7.61 4.87
CA ASN A 231 9.51 -6.90 4.95
C ASN A 231 8.41 -7.77 5.56
N THR A 232 8.12 -7.53 6.82
CA THR A 232 6.99 -8.05 7.59
C THR A 232 6.92 -9.59 7.70
N ASP A 233 6.87 -10.31 6.60
CA ASP A 233 6.63 -11.76 6.49
C ASP A 233 7.59 -12.49 5.55
N GLY A 234 8.57 -11.76 4.97
CA GLY A 234 9.50 -12.35 4.02
C GLY A 234 10.87 -11.72 4.01
N VAL A 235 11.83 -12.44 3.45
CA VAL A 235 13.23 -12.03 3.30
C VAL A 235 13.70 -12.33 1.88
N CYS A 236 14.04 -11.28 1.13
CA CYS A 236 14.64 -11.38 -0.19
C CYS A 236 16.17 -11.36 -0.05
N ILE A 237 16.83 -12.32 -0.68
CA ILE A 237 18.27 -12.55 -0.56
C ILE A 237 18.96 -12.74 -1.90
N SER A 238 20.27 -12.57 -1.91
CA SER A 238 21.15 -13.09 -2.96
C SER A 238 22.24 -13.97 -2.36
N ALA A 239 22.60 -15.03 -3.08
CA ALA A 239 23.67 -15.93 -2.70
C ALA A 239 24.25 -16.63 -3.93
N THR A 240 25.47 -17.20 -3.81
CA THR A 240 25.98 -18.09 -4.83
C THR A 240 25.08 -19.33 -4.99
N PRO A 241 25.05 -20.02 -6.12
CA PRO A 241 24.25 -21.24 -6.26
C PRO A 241 24.57 -22.29 -5.19
N ALA A 242 25.84 -22.41 -4.79
CA ALA A 242 26.26 -23.36 -3.76
C ALA A 242 25.70 -22.99 -2.37
N ASP A 243 25.84 -21.72 -1.97
CA ASP A 243 25.30 -21.23 -0.69
C ASP A 243 23.77 -21.28 -0.69
N MET A 244 23.13 -21.00 -1.84
CA MET A 244 21.67 -21.02 -1.97
C MET A 244 21.08 -22.41 -1.72
N VAL A 245 21.79 -23.50 -2.08
CA VAL A 245 21.37 -24.87 -1.74
C VAL A 245 21.34 -25.03 -0.23
N VAL A 246 22.42 -24.66 0.46
CA VAL A 246 22.51 -24.74 1.94
C VAL A 246 21.44 -23.89 2.60
N ILE A 247 21.23 -22.66 2.09
CA ILE A 247 20.22 -21.74 2.65
C ILE A 247 18.81 -22.33 2.52
N ARG A 248 18.46 -22.97 1.40
CA ARG A 248 17.17 -23.63 1.24
C ARG A 248 16.95 -24.71 2.29
N ASP A 249 17.96 -25.52 2.56
CA ASP A 249 17.89 -26.58 3.59
C ASP A 249 17.73 -25.96 4.99
N VAL A 250 18.49 -24.91 5.29
CA VAL A 250 18.40 -24.17 6.56
C VAL A 250 17.02 -23.54 6.75
N VAL A 251 16.46 -22.89 5.70
CA VAL A 251 15.12 -22.29 5.74
C VAL A 251 14.05 -23.37 5.94
N ALA A 252 14.16 -24.50 5.23
CA ALA A 252 13.23 -25.61 5.38
C ALA A 252 13.28 -26.21 6.80
N MET A 253 14.48 -26.41 7.36
CA MET A 253 14.66 -26.88 8.72
C MET A 253 14.13 -25.89 9.75
N TYR A 254 14.39 -24.60 9.58
CA TYR A 254 13.88 -23.53 10.45
C TYR A 254 12.36 -23.50 10.44
N GLY A 255 11.73 -23.62 9.26
CA GLY A 255 10.29 -23.75 9.13
C GLY A 255 9.72 -24.98 9.85
N TRP A 256 10.35 -26.13 9.66
CA TRP A 256 9.93 -27.38 10.32
C TRP A 256 10.02 -27.28 11.85
N LEU A 257 11.14 -26.79 12.39
CA LEU A 257 11.36 -26.63 13.83
C LEU A 257 10.37 -25.65 14.49
N THR A 258 9.92 -24.67 13.75
CA THR A 258 9.05 -23.58 14.24
C THR A 258 7.59 -23.73 13.83
N ASN A 259 7.27 -24.77 13.05
CA ASN A 259 5.95 -25.04 12.49
C ASN A 259 5.40 -23.91 11.60
N PHE A 260 6.29 -23.37 10.74
CA PHE A 260 5.92 -22.43 9.68
C PHE A 260 6.31 -22.97 8.31
N GLU A 261 5.50 -22.65 7.31
CA GLU A 261 5.77 -23.00 5.92
C GLU A 261 6.34 -21.79 5.17
N PHE A 262 7.41 -22.00 4.39
CA PHE A 262 8.00 -21.00 3.53
C PHE A 262 7.62 -21.23 2.07
N GLU A 263 7.33 -20.15 1.36
CA GLU A 263 7.15 -20.10 -0.08
C GLU A 263 8.36 -19.40 -0.70
N GLU A 264 9.12 -20.08 -1.58
CA GLU A 264 10.25 -19.48 -2.31
C GLU A 264 9.77 -18.91 -3.64
N THR A 265 10.12 -17.65 -3.90
CA THR A 265 9.97 -17.01 -5.20
C THR A 265 11.34 -16.61 -5.74
N ARG A 266 11.73 -17.14 -6.91
CA ARG A 266 13.01 -16.81 -7.54
C ARG A 266 12.86 -15.68 -8.52
N TYR A 267 13.82 -14.72 -8.49
CA TYR A 267 13.79 -13.55 -9.34
C TYR A 267 14.94 -13.54 -10.36
N LYS A 268 14.65 -13.07 -11.59
CA LYS A 268 15.65 -12.66 -12.57
C LYS A 268 16.24 -11.32 -12.22
N THR A 269 15.40 -10.42 -11.71
CA THR A 269 15.81 -9.07 -11.33
C THR A 269 14.83 -8.50 -10.31
N ILE A 270 15.34 -7.65 -9.44
CA ILE A 270 14.54 -6.86 -8.51
C ILE A 270 15.12 -5.44 -8.40
N ALA A 271 14.27 -4.45 -8.58
CA ALA A 271 14.59 -3.04 -8.44
C ALA A 271 13.80 -2.47 -7.27
N ILE A 272 14.49 -1.91 -6.28
CA ILE A 272 13.93 -1.50 -4.99
C ILE A 272 14.20 -0.02 -4.77
N LYS A 273 13.13 0.77 -4.66
CA LYS A 273 13.21 2.13 -4.14
C LYS A 273 13.24 2.11 -2.62
N ASP A 274 12.33 1.37 -2.02
CA ASP A 274 12.22 1.07 -0.60
C ASP A 274 11.39 -0.22 -0.41
N VAL A 275 11.27 -0.72 0.82
CA VAL A 275 10.60 -1.99 1.12
C VAL A 275 9.12 -2.05 0.71
N ASN A 276 8.48 -0.90 0.48
CA ASN A 276 7.08 -0.81 0.06
C ASN A 276 6.91 -0.40 -1.40
N ASN A 277 8.01 -0.08 -2.10
CA ASN A 277 8.00 0.35 -3.49
C ASN A 277 9.10 -0.38 -4.26
N TYR A 278 8.76 -1.49 -4.88
CA TYR A 278 9.68 -2.31 -5.67
C TYR A 278 9.00 -2.96 -6.87
N LEU A 279 9.82 -3.39 -7.81
CA LEU A 279 9.44 -4.12 -9.01
C LEU A 279 10.40 -5.29 -9.21
N ALA A 280 9.87 -6.51 -9.24
CA ALA A 280 10.63 -7.74 -9.43
C ALA A 280 10.07 -8.58 -10.58
N ILE A 281 10.96 -9.21 -11.33
CA ILE A 281 10.64 -10.15 -12.39
C ILE A 281 11.06 -11.54 -11.96
N GLN A 282 10.10 -12.45 -11.85
CA GLN A 282 10.34 -13.84 -11.50
C GLN A 282 11.05 -14.59 -12.64
N THR A 283 11.69 -15.71 -12.32
CA THR A 283 12.34 -16.56 -13.32
C THR A 283 11.40 -17.11 -14.38
N ASN A 284 10.11 -17.27 -14.05
CA ASN A 284 9.03 -17.66 -14.96
C ASN A 284 8.43 -16.50 -15.78
N GLY A 285 8.97 -15.28 -15.63
CA GLY A 285 8.52 -14.08 -16.33
C GLY A 285 7.37 -13.32 -15.64
N LYS A 286 6.79 -13.84 -14.55
CA LYS A 286 5.76 -13.10 -13.80
C LYS A 286 6.34 -11.86 -13.16
N VAL A 287 5.53 -10.80 -13.12
CA VAL A 287 5.86 -9.53 -12.49
C VAL A 287 5.30 -9.50 -11.06
N LYS A 288 6.15 -9.22 -10.06
CA LYS A 288 5.73 -8.88 -8.68
C LYS A 288 6.07 -7.41 -8.46
N ALA A 289 5.05 -6.58 -8.28
CA ALA A 289 5.21 -5.14 -8.08
C ALA A 289 4.47 -4.69 -6.82
N LYS A 290 5.05 -3.73 -6.10
CA LYS A 290 4.46 -3.16 -4.88
C LYS A 290 4.53 -1.63 -4.90
N GLY A 291 3.57 -1.01 -4.21
CA GLY A 291 3.51 0.44 -4.04
C GLY A 291 3.20 1.19 -5.33
N ILE A 292 4.04 2.17 -5.66
CA ILE A 292 3.85 3.03 -6.84
C ILE A 292 4.13 2.32 -8.18
N TYR A 293 4.72 1.12 -8.15
CA TYR A 293 5.05 0.32 -9.33
C TYR A 293 4.03 -0.80 -9.59
N ALA A 294 3.05 -0.94 -8.71
CA ALA A 294 1.95 -1.88 -8.90
C ALA A 294 0.81 -1.20 -9.66
N LYS A 295 0.16 -1.95 -10.57
CA LYS A 295 -1.07 -1.50 -11.22
C LYS A 295 -2.11 -1.15 -10.15
N ALA A 296 -2.85 -0.06 -10.34
CA ALA A 296 -3.89 0.35 -9.40
C ALA A 296 -5.01 -0.71 -9.37
N GLY A 297 -5.29 -1.22 -8.18
CA GLY A 297 -6.48 -2.04 -7.96
C GLY A 297 -7.72 -1.16 -7.79
N LEU A 298 -8.89 -1.79 -7.66
CA LEU A 298 -10.19 -1.11 -7.49
C LEU A 298 -10.25 -0.13 -6.30
N GLN A 299 -9.31 -0.25 -5.35
CA GLN A 299 -9.26 0.61 -4.15
C GLN A 299 -8.41 1.88 -4.33
N LYS A 300 -7.70 2.01 -5.45
CA LYS A 300 -6.82 3.16 -5.72
C LYS A 300 -7.20 3.82 -7.03
N ASN A 301 -7.10 5.13 -7.06
CA ASN A 301 -7.25 5.86 -8.31
C ASN A 301 -6.10 5.51 -9.26
N PRO A 302 -6.37 5.23 -10.55
CA PRO A 302 -5.34 4.98 -11.55
C PRO A 302 -4.43 6.20 -11.71
N THR A 303 -3.15 5.95 -11.98
CA THR A 303 -2.14 7.00 -12.10
C THR A 303 -1.20 6.64 -13.25
N ASN A 304 -1.52 7.06 -14.49
CA ASN A 304 -0.70 6.81 -15.68
C ASN A 304 -0.20 5.36 -15.74
N GLU A 305 -1.12 4.40 -15.73
CA GLU A 305 -0.76 2.98 -15.64
C GLU A 305 0.15 2.52 -16.76
N VAL A 306 0.10 3.17 -17.93
CA VAL A 306 1.03 2.93 -19.03
C VAL A 306 2.49 3.07 -18.61
N CYS A 307 2.82 4.02 -17.72
CA CYS A 307 4.18 4.18 -17.20
C CYS A 307 4.62 2.98 -16.37
N THR A 308 3.71 2.43 -15.56
CA THR A 308 3.96 1.22 -14.76
C THR A 308 4.15 0.01 -15.67
N LEU A 309 3.27 -0.17 -16.66
CA LEU A 309 3.33 -1.28 -17.63
C LEU A 309 4.60 -1.22 -18.48
N ALA A 310 5.00 -0.03 -18.95
CA ALA A 310 6.22 0.17 -19.73
C ALA A 310 7.48 -0.15 -18.90
N ALA A 311 7.52 0.26 -17.62
CA ALA A 311 8.62 -0.08 -16.73
C ALA A 311 8.70 -1.60 -16.46
N GLN A 312 7.58 -2.25 -16.30
CA GLN A 312 7.50 -3.72 -16.15
C GLN A 312 8.00 -4.44 -17.40
N ALA A 313 7.56 -4.01 -18.59
CA ALA A 313 8.00 -4.58 -19.87
C ALA A 313 9.51 -4.39 -20.09
N TYR A 314 10.03 -3.20 -19.77
CA TYR A 314 11.46 -2.93 -19.87
C TYR A 314 12.30 -3.87 -19.00
N LEU A 315 11.93 -4.06 -17.74
CA LEU A 315 12.64 -4.96 -16.82
C LEU A 315 12.46 -6.44 -17.16
N ALA A 316 11.29 -6.82 -17.66
CA ALA A 316 11.00 -8.23 -17.98
C ALA A 316 11.68 -8.70 -19.26
N THR A 317 11.71 -7.85 -20.29
CA THR A 317 12.09 -8.26 -21.66
C THR A 317 13.17 -7.39 -22.32
N GLY A 318 13.55 -6.26 -21.70
CA GLY A 318 14.42 -5.26 -22.31
C GLY A 318 13.73 -4.40 -23.37
N ARG A 319 12.41 -4.53 -23.54
CA ARG A 319 11.65 -3.75 -24.52
C ARG A 319 11.80 -2.26 -24.25
N SER A 320 12.10 -1.47 -25.29
CA SER A 320 12.22 -0.01 -25.19
C SER A 320 10.96 0.62 -24.59
N VAL A 321 11.13 1.51 -23.62
CA VAL A 321 10.02 2.28 -22.99
C VAL A 321 9.21 3.02 -24.06
N GLU A 322 9.89 3.66 -25.01
CA GLU A 322 9.24 4.39 -26.09
C GLU A 322 8.43 3.48 -27.00
N SER A 323 9.01 2.37 -27.45
CA SER A 323 8.31 1.38 -28.30
C SER A 323 7.06 0.85 -27.60
N PHE A 324 7.20 0.49 -26.31
CA PHE A 324 6.03 0.00 -25.54
C PHE A 324 4.92 1.05 -25.46
N ILE A 325 5.24 2.30 -25.07
CA ILE A 325 4.23 3.36 -24.89
C ILE A 325 3.52 3.68 -26.20
N ARG A 326 4.27 3.78 -27.32
CA ARG A 326 3.69 4.08 -28.64
C ARG A 326 2.79 2.96 -29.15
N GLU A 327 3.17 1.72 -28.97
CA GLU A 327 2.38 0.57 -29.39
C GLU A 327 1.16 0.32 -28.47
N HIS A 328 1.27 0.67 -27.18
CA HIS A 328 0.15 0.56 -26.21
C HIS A 328 -0.90 1.65 -26.41
N LEU A 329 -0.56 2.72 -27.16
CA LEU A 329 -1.46 3.83 -27.43
C LEU A 329 -2.53 3.42 -28.46
N THR A 330 -3.58 2.82 -27.96
CA THR A 330 -4.80 2.49 -28.69
C THR A 330 -6.00 3.09 -27.98
N LEU A 331 -7.13 3.21 -28.65
CA LEU A 331 -8.35 3.72 -28.04
C LEU A 331 -8.82 2.83 -26.88
N GLU A 332 -8.65 1.51 -27.02
CA GLU A 332 -8.97 0.52 -25.99
C GLU A 332 -8.13 0.72 -24.72
N ASN A 333 -6.84 1.03 -24.88
CA ASN A 333 -5.91 1.21 -23.80
C ASN A 333 -5.78 2.67 -23.31
N PHE A 334 -6.54 3.61 -23.89
CA PHE A 334 -6.37 5.03 -23.56
C PHE A 334 -6.59 5.34 -22.07
N ALA A 335 -7.40 4.55 -21.38
CA ALA A 335 -7.59 4.68 -19.94
C ALA A 335 -6.26 4.60 -19.14
N ASP A 336 -5.28 3.82 -19.61
CA ASP A 336 -3.97 3.66 -18.97
C ASP A 336 -3.10 4.91 -19.08
N PHE A 337 -3.43 5.83 -20.00
CA PHE A 337 -2.81 7.14 -20.16
C PHE A 337 -3.46 8.22 -19.29
N THR A 338 -4.48 7.87 -18.52
CA THR A 338 -5.15 8.81 -17.63
C THR A 338 -4.73 8.62 -16.18
N GLN A 339 -4.84 9.69 -15.41
CA GLN A 339 -4.78 9.60 -13.97
C GLN A 339 -6.01 10.22 -13.33
N SER A 340 -6.41 9.68 -12.18
CA SER A 340 -7.54 10.18 -11.41
C SER A 340 -7.10 10.56 -10.01
N ARG A 341 -7.71 11.60 -9.44
CA ARG A 341 -7.42 12.00 -8.07
C ARG A 341 -8.66 12.52 -7.37
N SER A 342 -8.81 12.15 -6.10
CA SER A 342 -9.80 12.77 -5.22
C SER A 342 -9.29 14.14 -4.77
N VAL A 343 -10.13 15.16 -4.93
CA VAL A 343 -9.81 16.56 -4.61
C VAL A 343 -10.82 17.06 -3.59
N THR A 344 -10.36 17.26 -2.35
CA THR A 344 -11.23 17.82 -1.30
C THR A 344 -11.70 19.20 -1.70
N GLY A 345 -13.01 19.45 -1.61
CA GLY A 345 -13.64 20.70 -2.04
C GLY A 345 -13.90 20.81 -3.54
N GLY A 346 -13.47 19.81 -4.34
CA GLY A 346 -13.67 19.77 -5.77
C GLY A 346 -12.52 20.39 -6.59
N ALA A 347 -12.52 20.07 -7.88
CA ALA A 347 -11.53 20.49 -8.86
C ALA A 347 -12.17 21.26 -10.00
N ILE A 348 -11.36 22.12 -10.62
CA ILE A 348 -11.70 22.95 -11.76
C ILE A 348 -10.59 22.84 -12.80
N HIS A 349 -10.96 22.80 -14.06
CA HIS A 349 -10.05 22.81 -15.19
C HIS A 349 -10.15 24.10 -15.96
N TYR A 350 -9.03 24.69 -16.30
CA TYR A 350 -8.92 25.81 -17.23
C TYR A 350 -8.51 25.27 -18.58
N SER A 351 -9.40 25.34 -19.58
CA SER A 351 -9.19 24.75 -20.90
C SER A 351 -8.33 25.61 -21.82
N GLU A 352 -8.26 26.91 -21.58
CA GLU A 352 -7.31 27.82 -22.19
C GLU A 352 -6.73 28.72 -21.13
N VAL A 353 -5.42 28.72 -20.97
CA VAL A 353 -4.79 29.65 -20.06
C VAL A 353 -4.46 30.92 -20.81
N LYS A 354 -5.41 31.77 -20.93
CA LYS A 354 -5.04 33.16 -20.60
C LYS A 354 -4.96 33.22 -19.08
N MET A 355 -3.78 33.30 -18.52
CA MET A 355 -3.54 33.89 -17.23
C MET A 355 -4.01 35.34 -17.36
N VAL A 356 -5.31 35.55 -17.23
CA VAL A 356 -5.85 36.89 -17.10
C VAL A 356 -5.81 37.15 -15.62
N ASP A 357 -5.00 38.10 -15.22
CA ASP A 357 -5.05 38.73 -13.89
C ASP A 357 -6.40 39.45 -13.62
N ASP A 358 -7.43 39.10 -14.36
CA ASP A 358 -8.72 39.75 -14.39
C ASP A 358 -9.68 39.15 -13.38
N TRP A 359 -9.41 39.46 -12.13
CA TRP A 359 -10.42 39.40 -11.08
C TRP A 359 -11.29 40.64 -11.15
N PHE A 360 -12.59 40.46 -11.30
CA PHE A 360 -13.54 41.55 -11.33
C PHE A 360 -14.15 41.72 -9.94
N PRO A 361 -14.30 42.98 -9.46
CA PRO A 361 -15.00 43.21 -8.20
C PRO A 361 -16.47 42.81 -8.33
N VAL A 362 -17.00 42.13 -7.31
CA VAL A 362 -18.44 41.94 -7.18
C VAL A 362 -19.06 43.30 -6.87
N THR A 363 -20.06 43.70 -7.65
CA THR A 363 -20.77 44.96 -7.42
C THR A 363 -22.12 44.72 -6.79
N ASP A 364 -22.59 45.68 -5.98
CA ASP A 364 -23.93 45.71 -5.45
C ASP A 364 -24.97 46.11 -6.53
N ALA A 365 -26.24 46.22 -6.15
CA ALA A 365 -27.31 46.58 -7.05
C ALA A 365 -27.18 48.01 -7.65
N ALA A 366 -26.34 48.85 -7.05
CA ALA A 366 -26.02 50.18 -7.53
C ALA A 366 -24.73 50.24 -8.38
N GLY A 367 -24.12 49.07 -8.65
CA GLY A 367 -22.89 48.94 -9.43
C GLY A 367 -21.61 49.30 -8.65
N GLN A 368 -21.68 49.46 -7.33
CA GLN A 368 -20.50 49.76 -6.52
C GLN A 368 -19.78 48.49 -6.08
N PRO A 369 -18.43 48.47 -6.12
CA PRO A 369 -17.66 47.34 -5.70
C PRO A 369 -17.88 46.96 -4.24
N ILE A 370 -18.24 45.70 -3.96
CA ILE A 370 -18.36 45.21 -2.61
C ILE A 370 -16.96 44.86 -2.10
N ARG A 371 -16.55 45.51 -1.01
CA ARG A 371 -15.21 45.38 -0.45
C ARG A 371 -14.84 43.91 -0.13
N GLY A 372 -13.73 43.42 -0.68
CA GLY A 372 -13.20 42.09 -0.42
C GLY A 372 -13.91 40.98 -1.18
N GLN A 373 -14.81 41.31 -2.12
CA GLN A 373 -15.44 40.32 -2.98
C GLN A 373 -14.99 40.51 -4.43
N TRP A 374 -14.53 39.39 -5.02
CA TRP A 374 -14.04 39.35 -6.39
C TRP A 374 -14.59 38.12 -7.08
N TYR A 375 -14.89 38.19 -8.34
CA TYR A 375 -15.25 37.03 -9.13
C TYR A 375 -14.29 36.87 -10.31
N ARG A 376 -14.09 35.63 -10.68
CA ARG A 376 -13.39 35.21 -11.88
C ARG A 376 -14.26 34.16 -12.55
N ASP A 377 -14.84 34.49 -13.67
CA ASP A 377 -15.80 33.67 -14.41
C ASP A 377 -16.95 33.12 -13.53
N ALA A 378 -16.92 31.87 -13.15
CA ALA A 378 -17.98 31.25 -12.35
C ALA A 378 -17.73 31.30 -10.82
N TRP A 379 -16.73 32.03 -10.34
CA TRP A 379 -16.31 32.00 -8.93
C TRP A 379 -16.28 33.36 -8.26
N VAL A 380 -16.74 33.39 -7.02
CA VAL A 380 -16.62 34.57 -6.14
C VAL A 380 -15.56 34.25 -5.08
N ILE A 381 -14.61 35.14 -4.90
CA ILE A 381 -13.69 35.11 -3.76
C ILE A 381 -14.25 36.04 -2.70
N THR A 382 -14.54 35.46 -1.53
CA THR A 382 -14.91 36.22 -0.33
C THR A 382 -13.83 35.97 0.71
N GLY A 383 -12.95 36.94 0.91
CA GLY A 383 -11.80 36.79 1.81
C GLY A 383 -10.83 35.70 1.34
N LYS A 384 -10.66 34.61 2.15
CA LYS A 384 -9.79 33.48 1.82
C LYS A 384 -10.52 32.30 1.18
N THR A 385 -11.83 32.41 0.94
CA THR A 385 -12.65 31.29 0.44
C THR A 385 -13.20 31.61 -0.95
N ARG A 386 -13.17 30.60 -1.83
CA ARG A 386 -13.85 30.65 -3.12
C ARG A 386 -15.20 29.96 -3.00
N GLN A 387 -16.24 30.60 -3.54
CA GLN A 387 -17.57 30.00 -3.67
C GLN A 387 -18.04 30.04 -5.12
N PRO A 388 -18.82 29.06 -5.59
CA PRO A 388 -19.42 29.12 -6.93
C PRO A 388 -20.31 30.38 -7.04
N TYR A 389 -20.05 31.16 -8.07
CA TYR A 389 -20.85 32.33 -8.36
C TYR A 389 -22.14 31.92 -9.05
N LYS A 390 -23.29 32.13 -8.43
CA LYS A 390 -24.56 32.12 -9.14
C LYS A 390 -24.63 33.35 -10.01
N ARG A 391 -24.45 33.14 -11.32
CA ARG A 391 -24.52 34.23 -12.32
C ARG A 391 -25.80 35.03 -12.13
N VAL A 392 -25.71 36.22 -11.65
CA VAL A 392 -26.73 37.25 -11.88
C VAL A 392 -26.44 37.78 -13.28
N SER A 393 -27.44 37.77 -14.17
CA SER A 393 -27.33 38.16 -15.55
C SER A 393 -26.52 39.44 -15.73
N ARG A 394 -25.38 39.31 -16.42
CA ARG A 394 -24.60 40.46 -16.88
C ARG A 394 -25.17 40.94 -18.20
N PRO A 395 -25.35 42.27 -18.41
CA PRO A 395 -25.49 42.76 -19.74
C PRO A 395 -24.13 42.68 -20.44
N ASP A 396 -24.08 42.01 -21.56
CA ASP A 396 -22.96 41.72 -22.45
C ASP A 396 -21.78 40.93 -21.84
N PRO A 397 -21.61 39.68 -22.26
CA PRO A 397 -20.37 38.98 -22.00
C PRO A 397 -19.27 39.59 -22.85
N VAL A 398 -18.29 40.21 -22.23
CA VAL A 398 -16.99 40.35 -22.85
C VAL A 398 -16.52 38.89 -23.07
N GLU A 399 -16.37 38.46 -24.32
CA GLU A 399 -15.72 37.20 -24.69
C GLU A 399 -14.27 37.24 -24.24
N THR A 400 -14.04 36.93 -22.99
CA THR A 400 -12.70 36.79 -22.46
C THR A 400 -12.61 35.48 -21.77
N GLY A 401 -12.03 34.53 -22.48
CA GLY A 401 -11.50 33.29 -21.89
C GLY A 401 -12.57 32.28 -21.54
N THR A 402 -12.25 31.07 -21.86
CA THR A 402 -12.98 29.85 -21.62
C THR A 402 -13.48 29.73 -20.18
N ASN A 403 -14.74 29.43 -20.06
CA ASN A 403 -15.36 29.10 -18.77
C ASN A 403 -14.62 27.95 -18.10
N PRO A 404 -14.20 28.08 -16.83
CA PRO A 404 -13.61 26.99 -16.12
C PRO A 404 -14.61 25.83 -15.98
N ILE A 405 -14.16 24.62 -16.30
CA ILE A 405 -14.97 23.43 -16.21
C ILE A 405 -14.87 22.85 -14.81
N VAL A 406 -15.99 22.75 -14.10
CA VAL A 406 -16.06 22.13 -12.77
C VAL A 406 -16.05 20.62 -12.93
N LEU A 407 -15.05 19.96 -12.35
CA LEU A 407 -14.86 18.49 -12.43
C LEU A 407 -15.44 17.73 -11.23
N GLY A 408 -15.82 18.43 -10.15
CA GLY A 408 -16.31 17.81 -8.92
C GLY A 408 -15.17 17.31 -8.00
N ARG A 409 -15.49 16.34 -7.13
CA ARG A 409 -14.57 15.84 -6.11
C ARG A 409 -13.58 14.79 -6.60
N VAL A 410 -13.74 14.27 -7.80
CA VAL A 410 -12.79 13.37 -8.47
C VAL A 410 -12.51 13.98 -9.82
N ALA A 411 -11.24 14.21 -10.12
CA ALA A 411 -10.80 14.69 -11.42
C ALA A 411 -10.00 13.60 -12.12
N ARG A 412 -10.24 13.42 -13.42
CA ARG A 412 -9.46 12.59 -14.33
C ARG A 412 -8.88 13.45 -15.44
N TRP A 413 -7.64 13.18 -15.81
CA TRP A 413 -6.94 13.92 -16.86
C TRP A 413 -5.86 13.06 -17.55
N TYR A 414 -5.39 13.51 -18.70
CA TYR A 414 -4.21 13.03 -19.39
C TYR A 414 -3.19 14.17 -19.59
N TYR A 415 -1.93 13.85 -19.81
CA TYR A 415 -0.92 14.85 -20.13
C TYR A 415 -1.08 15.34 -21.57
N CYS A 416 -1.10 16.65 -21.77
CA CYS A 416 -1.22 17.27 -23.09
C CYS A 416 -0.01 18.17 -23.38
N THR A 417 0.18 18.45 -24.68
CA THR A 417 1.30 19.27 -25.16
C THR A 417 1.17 20.77 -24.84
N ASP A 418 0.00 21.22 -24.38
CA ASP A 418 -0.18 22.57 -23.91
C ASP A 418 0.22 22.71 -22.43
N PRO A 419 1.37 23.32 -22.11
CA PRO A 419 1.86 23.44 -20.74
C PRO A 419 1.00 24.37 -19.86
N LYS A 420 0.12 25.15 -20.49
CA LYS A 420 -0.73 26.10 -19.77
C LYS A 420 -1.98 25.45 -19.19
N LYS A 421 -2.44 24.33 -19.75
CA LYS A 421 -3.57 23.58 -19.23
C LYS A 421 -3.24 22.94 -17.88
N SER A 422 -4.16 23.02 -16.92
CA SER A 422 -3.94 22.47 -15.58
C SER A 422 -5.26 22.31 -14.82
N ILE A 423 -5.21 21.56 -13.73
CA ILE A 423 -6.36 21.32 -12.86
C ILE A 423 -6.09 21.94 -11.49
N HIS A 424 -7.02 22.70 -11.00
CA HIS A 424 -6.89 23.45 -9.77
C HIS A 424 -7.96 23.07 -8.74
N ARG A 425 -7.68 23.31 -7.48
CA ARG A 425 -8.64 23.15 -6.39
C ARG A 425 -9.61 24.32 -6.37
N ILE A 426 -10.90 24.03 -6.26
CA ILE A 426 -11.94 25.06 -6.16
C ILE A 426 -11.71 25.99 -4.97
N GLN A 427 -11.30 25.44 -3.82
CA GLN A 427 -11.23 26.18 -2.55
C GLN A 427 -10.18 27.30 -2.53
N ASN A 428 -9.05 27.13 -3.20
CA ASN A 428 -7.91 28.03 -3.04
C ASN A 428 -7.09 28.25 -4.31
N ASP A 429 -7.57 27.74 -5.45
CA ASP A 429 -6.90 27.77 -6.76
C ASP A 429 -5.51 27.13 -6.80
N ASN A 430 -5.16 26.39 -5.77
CA ASN A 430 -3.91 25.66 -5.80
C ASN A 430 -3.96 24.55 -6.84
N LEU A 431 -2.87 24.44 -7.57
CA LEU A 431 -2.69 23.36 -8.54
C LEU A 431 -2.92 21.99 -7.88
N VAL A 432 -3.66 21.14 -8.54
CA VAL A 432 -3.74 19.71 -8.17
C VAL A 432 -2.41 19.07 -8.53
N PRO A 433 -1.69 18.44 -7.59
CA PRO A 433 -0.35 17.91 -7.88
C PRO A 433 -0.34 16.96 -9.08
N LYS A 434 0.64 17.13 -9.96
CA LYS A 434 0.85 16.38 -11.22
C LYS A 434 -0.19 16.69 -12.31
N SER A 435 -0.85 17.84 -12.28
CA SER A 435 -1.81 18.23 -13.30
C SER A 435 -1.32 19.38 -14.19
N GLU A 436 -0.08 19.83 -14.06
CA GLU A 436 0.53 20.76 -14.98
C GLU A 436 0.57 20.16 -16.39
N GLY A 437 0.26 20.93 -17.43
CA GLY A 437 0.22 20.46 -18.81
C GLY A 437 -0.74 19.28 -18.95
N SER A 438 -1.95 19.40 -18.42
CA SER A 438 -2.93 18.31 -18.43
C SER A 438 -4.31 18.78 -18.86
N GLN A 439 -4.94 17.98 -19.71
CA GLN A 439 -6.31 18.15 -20.19
C GLN A 439 -7.26 17.27 -19.36
N ALA A 440 -8.31 17.89 -18.84
CA ALA A 440 -9.36 17.14 -18.13
C ALA A 440 -10.04 16.13 -19.08
N CYS A 441 -10.27 14.93 -18.57
CA CYS A 441 -10.83 13.80 -19.32
C CYS A 441 -11.81 13.02 -18.44
N MET A 442 -12.96 13.64 -18.13
CA MET A 442 -13.96 13.02 -17.25
C MET A 442 -14.70 11.86 -17.93
N VAL A 443 -14.85 11.93 -19.25
CA VAL A 443 -15.31 10.86 -20.12
C VAL A 443 -14.16 10.47 -21.03
N LEU A 444 -13.92 9.19 -21.26
CA LEU A 444 -12.89 8.75 -22.21
C LEU A 444 -13.28 9.22 -23.62
N PRO A 445 -12.32 9.69 -24.43
CA PRO A 445 -12.59 10.21 -25.75
C PRO A 445 -12.90 9.07 -26.75
N ASP A 446 -13.64 9.38 -27.80
CA ASP A 446 -13.94 8.46 -28.90
C ASP A 446 -12.80 8.35 -29.93
N ALA A 447 -11.78 9.19 -29.82
CA ALA A 447 -10.56 9.16 -30.62
C ALA A 447 -9.37 9.58 -29.78
N ILE A 448 -8.16 9.11 -30.13
CA ILE A 448 -6.94 9.50 -29.43
C ILE A 448 -6.73 11.01 -29.59
N PRO A 449 -6.62 11.78 -28.49
CA PRO A 449 -6.44 13.23 -28.55
C PRO A 449 -5.15 13.62 -29.30
N ALA A 450 -5.23 14.55 -30.22
CA ALA A 450 -4.09 15.01 -31.01
C ALA A 450 -3.06 15.78 -30.16
N ASP A 451 -3.49 16.32 -29.02
CA ASP A 451 -2.66 17.05 -28.06
C ASP A 451 -2.07 16.18 -26.95
N LEU A 452 -2.15 14.85 -27.06
CA LEU A 452 -1.56 13.93 -26.08
C LEU A 452 -0.02 14.05 -26.07
N ASP A 453 0.56 14.34 -24.90
CA ASP A 453 2.02 14.45 -24.72
C ASP A 453 2.64 13.08 -24.44
N ILE A 454 2.91 12.30 -25.49
CA ILE A 454 3.52 10.96 -25.40
C ILE A 454 4.91 11.05 -24.77
N GLN A 455 5.69 12.12 -25.08
CA GLN A 455 7.04 12.26 -24.57
C GLN A 455 7.07 12.33 -23.05
N ARG A 456 6.11 12.99 -22.44
CA ARG A 456 6.01 13.10 -20.98
C ARG A 456 5.82 11.76 -20.31
N TYR A 457 5.03 10.83 -20.87
CA TYR A 457 4.89 9.47 -20.33
C TYR A 457 6.19 8.67 -20.44
N ILE A 458 6.93 8.85 -21.55
CA ILE A 458 8.24 8.23 -21.75
C ILE A 458 9.22 8.73 -20.67
N ASP A 459 9.28 10.04 -20.46
CA ASP A 459 10.19 10.67 -19.50
C ASP A 459 9.82 10.33 -18.06
N GLU A 460 8.53 10.28 -17.71
CA GLU A 460 8.05 9.84 -16.41
C GLU A 460 8.43 8.37 -16.15
N THR A 461 8.25 7.49 -17.15
CA THR A 461 8.64 6.08 -17.06
C THR A 461 10.15 5.92 -16.84
N LYS A 462 10.98 6.62 -17.63
CA LYS A 462 12.44 6.61 -17.47
C LYS A 462 12.85 7.14 -16.09
N THR A 463 12.20 8.18 -15.61
CA THR A 463 12.43 8.74 -14.27
C THR A 463 12.06 7.72 -13.19
N ASN A 464 10.94 7.03 -13.33
CA ASN A 464 10.52 5.99 -12.40
C ASN A 464 11.54 4.82 -12.37
N LEU A 465 12.07 4.40 -13.50
CA LEU A 465 13.12 3.38 -13.59
C LEU A 465 14.43 3.84 -12.94
N ARG A 466 14.90 5.07 -13.21
CA ARG A 466 16.09 5.64 -12.53
C ARG A 466 15.91 5.74 -11.02
N ASN A 467 14.72 6.09 -10.57
CA ASN A 467 14.35 6.15 -9.14
C ASN A 467 14.33 4.77 -8.45
N MET A 468 14.48 3.68 -9.20
CA MET A 468 14.70 2.32 -8.72
C MET A 468 16.15 1.83 -8.93
N GLY A 469 17.06 2.71 -9.37
CA GLY A 469 18.44 2.33 -9.65
C GLY A 469 18.63 1.60 -10.99
N VAL A 470 17.63 1.59 -11.86
CA VAL A 470 17.71 0.98 -13.20
C VAL A 470 18.34 1.96 -14.17
N ALA A 471 19.38 1.52 -14.86
CA ALA A 471 19.99 2.30 -15.95
C ALA A 471 19.07 2.29 -17.18
N VAL A 472 18.64 3.50 -17.64
CA VAL A 472 17.75 3.71 -18.80
C VAL A 472 18.21 4.93 -19.58
#